data_b551f65bb824cf74ba95755dabadfe9d
#
_entry.id   b551f65bb824cf74ba95755dabadfe9d
#
_cell.length_a   1.000
_cell.length_b   1.000
_cell.length_c   1.000
_cell.angle_alpha   90.00
_cell.angle_beta   90.00
_cell.angle_gamma   90.00
#
_symmetry.space_group_name_H-M   'P 1'
#
loop_
_entity.id
_entity.type
_entity.pdbx_description
1 polymer ?
#
loop_
_entity_poly.entity_id
_entity_poly.type
_entity_poly.pdbx_seq_one_letter_code
_entity_poly.pdbx_strand_id
1 'polypeptide(L)'
;ASSLVGSEMCIRDRIGNDAFQEADTVGITRPCTKHNWLVKDTNKLAETIHKAFEVAGSGRPGPVLVDVPKDVQFASGCYTKKNEIKKNFVKKEPSIDLNMLDEAISRLELAERPIIYSGGGVINSGQSAVNLLRNLVAGTNFPITSTLMGLGSYPASGKNWLGMLGMHGTYEANMSMHDCDFMPVSYTHLRAHETAC
;
A
#
# COMPACT_ATOMS: atom_id res chain seq x y z
N ALA A 1 7.91 -5.11 -1.01
CA ALA A 1 7.82 -4.31 0.22
C ALA A 1 9.20 -3.89 0.67
N SER A 2 9.44 -2.58 0.82
CA SER A 2 10.69 -2.07 1.37
C SER A 2 10.60 -2.08 2.90
N SER A 3 11.43 -2.88 3.55
CA SER A 3 11.63 -2.87 4.99
C SER A 3 13.02 -2.31 5.30
N LEU A 4 13.11 -1.42 6.29
CA LEU A 4 14.36 -0.92 6.80
C LEU A 4 14.66 -1.62 8.13
N VAL A 5 15.83 -2.24 8.22
CA VAL A 5 16.41 -2.74 9.47
C VAL A 5 17.58 -1.84 9.79
N GLY A 6 17.45 -1.07 10.88
CA GLY A 6 18.53 -0.25 11.41
C GLY A 6 19.20 -0.93 12.59
N SER A 7 20.51 -0.78 12.71
CA SER A 7 21.25 -1.14 13.91
C SER A 7 21.83 0.13 14.53
N GLU A 8 21.54 0.37 15.80
CA GLU A 8 22.12 1.48 16.55
C GLU A 8 23.29 1.05 17.42
N MET A 9 24.22 1.98 17.58
CA MET A 9 25.36 1.78 18.50
C MET A 9 24.96 1.93 19.97
N CYS A 10 23.70 2.27 20.26
CA CYS A 10 23.18 2.47 21.59
C CYS A 10 23.00 1.15 22.35
N ILE A 11 23.37 1.15 23.60
CA ILE A 11 23.10 0.06 24.53
C ILE A 11 21.78 0.36 25.23
N ARG A 12 20.89 -0.63 25.37
CA ARG A 12 19.54 -0.48 25.92
C ARG A 12 19.44 0.27 27.25
N ASP A 13 20.43 0.11 28.13
CA ASP A 13 20.50 0.77 29.43
C ASP A 13 20.86 2.26 29.34
N ARG A 14 21.24 2.75 28.18
CA ARG A 14 21.60 4.15 27.91
C ARG A 14 20.53 4.90 27.12
N ILE A 15 19.50 4.21 26.61
CA ILE A 15 18.41 4.85 25.87
C ILE A 15 17.67 5.82 26.80
N GLY A 16 17.55 7.08 26.39
CA GLY A 16 16.96 8.17 27.17
C GLY A 16 17.92 8.91 28.09
N ASN A 17 19.22 8.63 28.02
CA ASN A 17 20.26 9.27 28.87
C ASN A 17 21.17 10.23 28.08
N ASP A 18 20.83 10.60 26.86
CA ASP A 18 21.65 11.44 25.96
C ASP A 18 23.07 10.91 25.79
N ALA A 19 23.20 9.58 25.66
CA ALA A 19 24.50 8.93 25.51
C ALA A 19 25.11 9.21 24.13
N PHE A 20 26.43 9.09 24.02
CA PHE A 20 27.13 9.25 22.75
C PHE A 20 26.58 8.30 21.67
N GLN A 21 26.20 8.86 20.51
CA GLN A 21 25.57 8.17 19.39
C GLN A 21 24.15 7.62 19.68
N GLU A 22 23.47 8.14 20.70
CA GLU A 22 22.07 7.85 20.92
C GLU A 22 21.21 8.67 19.96
N ALA A 23 20.18 8.03 19.35
CA ALA A 23 19.14 8.69 18.60
C ALA A 23 17.79 8.00 18.89
N ASP A 24 16.71 8.77 19.01
CA ASP A 24 15.36 8.22 19.06
C ASP A 24 14.91 7.83 17.65
N THR A 25 15.48 6.74 17.14
CA THR A 25 15.20 6.22 15.79
C THR A 25 13.73 5.90 15.61
N VAL A 26 13.07 5.37 16.63
CA VAL A 26 11.63 5.08 16.60
C VAL A 26 10.81 6.37 16.50
N GLY A 27 11.14 7.39 17.28
CA GLY A 27 10.47 8.69 17.25
C GLY A 27 10.65 9.41 15.91
N ILE A 28 11.89 9.46 15.41
CA ILE A 28 12.22 10.10 14.13
C ILE A 28 11.52 9.43 12.95
N THR A 29 11.45 8.10 12.94
CA THR A 29 10.92 7.33 11.81
C THR A 29 9.42 7.06 11.87
N ARG A 30 8.77 7.31 13.00
CA ARG A 30 7.35 7.07 13.20
C ARG A 30 6.45 7.72 12.13
N PRO A 31 6.64 8.98 11.71
CA PRO A 31 5.80 9.60 10.68
C PRO A 31 6.06 9.07 9.26
N CYS A 32 7.20 8.42 9.02
CA CYS A 32 7.65 7.97 7.68
C CYS A 32 7.44 6.47 7.46
N THR A 33 7.03 5.70 8.47
CA THR A 33 6.93 4.25 8.42
C THR A 33 5.55 3.76 8.81
N LYS A 34 5.17 2.57 8.32
CA LYS A 34 3.92 1.91 8.74
C LYS A 34 3.95 1.49 10.20
N HIS A 35 5.11 1.01 10.64
CA HIS A 35 5.35 0.60 12.02
C HIS A 35 6.84 0.53 12.31
N ASN A 36 7.20 0.70 13.58
CA ASN A 36 8.57 0.56 14.06
C ASN A 36 8.58 -0.27 15.35
N TRP A 37 9.67 -1.01 15.49
CA TRP A 37 9.96 -1.82 16.69
C TRP A 37 11.33 -1.48 17.23
N LEU A 38 11.41 -1.31 18.54
CA LEU A 38 12.67 -1.37 19.28
C LEU A 38 12.78 -2.76 19.92
N VAL A 39 13.75 -3.56 19.48
CA VAL A 39 13.98 -4.90 20.00
C VAL A 39 14.69 -4.81 21.34
N LYS A 40 14.05 -5.27 22.42
CA LYS A 40 14.60 -5.27 23.79
C LYS A 40 14.99 -6.65 24.30
N ASP A 41 14.67 -7.70 23.56
CA ASP A 41 14.91 -9.09 23.93
C ASP A 41 15.36 -9.87 22.69
N THR A 42 16.56 -10.42 22.72
CA THR A 42 17.16 -11.19 21.64
C THR A 42 16.31 -12.40 21.25
N ASN A 43 15.62 -13.03 22.19
CA ASN A 43 14.73 -14.16 21.91
C ASN A 43 13.53 -13.78 21.06
N LYS A 44 13.12 -12.49 21.05
CA LYS A 44 12.02 -11.96 20.26
C LYS A 44 12.46 -11.38 18.91
N LEU A 45 13.76 -11.31 18.63
CA LEU A 45 14.27 -10.70 17.41
C LEU A 45 13.71 -11.36 16.15
N ALA A 46 13.80 -12.69 16.08
CA ALA A 46 13.30 -13.44 14.91
C ALA A 46 11.79 -13.23 14.69
N GLU A 47 11.00 -13.29 15.76
CA GLU A 47 9.55 -13.02 15.70
C GLU A 47 9.26 -11.60 15.22
N THR A 48 10.00 -10.61 15.75
CA THR A 48 9.84 -9.20 15.37
C THR A 48 10.15 -8.98 13.90
N ILE A 49 11.23 -9.58 13.37
CA ILE A 49 11.58 -9.49 11.96
C ILE A 49 10.47 -10.12 11.09
N HIS A 50 9.95 -11.29 11.44
CA HIS A 50 8.84 -11.90 10.69
C HIS A 50 7.59 -11.01 10.69
N LYS A 51 7.22 -10.45 11.85
CA LYS A 51 6.11 -9.48 11.95
C LYS A 51 6.35 -8.23 11.10
N ALA A 52 7.58 -7.74 11.05
CA ALA A 52 7.95 -6.59 10.24
C ALA A 52 7.68 -6.84 8.75
N PHE A 53 8.08 -7.99 8.22
CA PHE A 53 7.78 -8.37 6.83
C PHE A 53 6.27 -8.51 6.58
N GLU A 54 5.52 -9.13 7.50
CA GLU A 54 4.06 -9.25 7.37
C GLU A 54 3.38 -7.89 7.35
N VAL A 55 3.76 -6.96 8.25
CA VAL A 55 3.20 -5.61 8.29
C VAL A 55 3.60 -4.81 7.06
N ALA A 56 4.87 -4.90 6.61
CA ALA A 56 5.33 -4.20 5.41
C ALA A 56 4.52 -4.58 4.17
N GLY A 57 4.18 -5.86 4.00
CA GLY A 57 3.43 -6.38 2.86
C GLY A 57 1.91 -6.34 3.01
N SER A 58 1.35 -6.10 4.21
CA SER A 58 -0.09 -6.13 4.46
C SER A 58 -0.80 -4.86 3.97
N GLY A 59 -2.02 -4.96 3.49
CA GLY A 59 -2.82 -3.82 3.01
C GLY A 59 -2.04 -3.00 1.98
N ARG A 60 -1.96 -1.67 2.17
CA ARG A 60 -1.06 -0.85 1.34
C ARG A 60 0.39 -1.14 1.74
N PRO A 61 1.23 -1.71 0.87
CA PRO A 61 2.64 -1.96 1.16
C PRO A 61 3.38 -0.66 1.52
N GLY A 62 4.30 -0.77 2.48
CA GLY A 62 5.06 0.40 2.91
C GLY A 62 6.20 0.04 3.85
N PRO A 63 7.13 0.98 4.11
CA PRO A 63 8.31 0.73 4.91
C PRO A 63 7.97 0.47 6.38
N VAL A 64 8.75 -0.39 7.00
CA VAL A 64 8.78 -0.63 8.44
C VAL A 64 10.22 -0.54 8.93
N LEU A 65 10.40 -0.23 10.21
CA LEU A 65 11.71 -0.16 10.83
C LEU A 65 11.79 -1.14 12.00
N VAL A 66 12.91 -1.86 12.07
CA VAL A 66 13.28 -2.66 13.25
C VAL A 66 14.62 -2.14 13.76
N ASP A 67 14.58 -1.54 14.92
CA ASP A 67 15.76 -1.05 15.62
C ASP A 67 16.30 -2.16 16.52
N VAL A 68 17.58 -2.50 16.34
CA VAL A 68 18.26 -3.57 17.07
C VAL A 68 19.45 -2.98 17.82
N PRO A 69 19.30 -2.65 19.11
CA PRO A 69 20.37 -2.11 19.93
C PRO A 69 21.59 -3.03 20.01
N LYS A 70 22.75 -2.45 20.26
CA LYS A 70 24.05 -3.14 20.27
C LYS A 70 24.10 -4.30 21.26
N ASP A 71 23.54 -4.15 22.44
CA ASP A 71 23.45 -5.21 23.45
C ASP A 71 22.67 -6.42 22.98
N VAL A 72 21.58 -6.20 22.25
CA VAL A 72 20.76 -7.26 21.63
C VAL A 72 21.52 -7.98 20.52
N GLN A 73 22.35 -7.24 19.75
CA GLN A 73 23.16 -7.84 18.68
C GLN A 73 24.26 -8.78 19.21
N PHE A 74 24.81 -8.50 20.38
CA PHE A 74 25.86 -9.32 21.00
C PHE A 74 25.32 -10.41 21.94
N ALA A 75 24.05 -10.33 22.32
CA ALA A 75 23.44 -11.31 23.21
C ALA A 75 23.13 -12.63 22.47
N SER A 76 23.30 -13.72 23.17
CA SER A 76 22.87 -15.03 22.69
C SER A 76 21.40 -15.24 22.97
N GLY A 77 20.66 -15.79 22.02
CA GLY A 77 19.22 -16.08 22.14
C GLY A 77 18.83 -17.39 21.51
N CYS A 78 17.60 -17.84 21.79
CA CYS A 78 17.03 -19.03 21.20
C CYS A 78 16.21 -18.65 19.96
N TYR A 79 16.52 -19.28 18.80
CA TYR A 79 15.76 -19.09 17.58
C TYR A 79 14.50 -19.98 17.58
N THR A 80 13.33 -19.34 17.41
CA THR A 80 12.05 -20.03 17.20
C THR A 80 11.70 -20.09 15.71
N LYS A 81 11.42 -21.30 15.22
CA LYS A 81 11.08 -21.50 13.80
C LYS A 81 9.80 -20.76 13.41
N LYS A 82 9.75 -20.24 12.19
CA LYS A 82 8.62 -19.47 11.63
C LYS A 82 7.26 -20.13 11.77
N ASN A 83 7.19 -21.47 11.69
CA ASN A 83 5.93 -22.22 11.76
C ASN A 83 5.23 -22.14 13.13
N GLU A 84 5.96 -21.72 14.16
CA GLU A 84 5.45 -21.56 15.53
C GLU A 84 5.00 -20.11 15.82
N ILE A 85 5.28 -19.19 14.89
CA ILE A 85 4.93 -17.77 15.04
C ILE A 85 3.49 -17.55 14.60
N LYS A 86 2.65 -17.12 15.54
CA LYS A 86 1.23 -16.84 15.27
C LYS A 86 1.09 -15.64 14.32
N LYS A 87 0.41 -15.84 13.19
CA LYS A 87 0.10 -14.78 12.19
C LYS A 87 -1.08 -13.92 12.67
N ASN A 88 -0.89 -13.10 13.67
CA ASN A 88 -1.98 -12.32 14.26
C ASN A 88 -2.02 -10.84 13.83
N PHE A 89 -1.10 -10.39 12.96
CA PHE A 89 -0.94 -8.99 12.61
C PHE A 89 -1.62 -8.58 11.29
N VAL A 90 -1.96 -9.53 10.45
CA VAL A 90 -2.62 -9.23 9.16
C VAL A 90 -4.10 -9.01 9.42
N LYS A 91 -4.60 -7.80 9.18
CA LYS A 91 -6.05 -7.57 9.13
C LYS A 91 -6.65 -8.48 8.06
N LYS A 92 -7.73 -9.19 8.43
CA LYS A 92 -8.51 -9.99 7.48
C LYS A 92 -8.93 -9.06 6.33
N GLU A 93 -8.73 -9.50 5.10
CA GLU A 93 -9.23 -8.75 3.95
C GLU A 93 -10.75 -8.59 4.09
N PRO A 94 -11.30 -7.39 3.80
CA PRO A 94 -12.73 -7.19 3.86
C PRO A 94 -13.42 -8.15 2.87
N SER A 95 -14.50 -8.78 3.29
CA SER A 95 -15.35 -9.56 2.40
C SER A 95 -16.04 -8.62 1.40
N ILE A 96 -16.10 -9.03 0.14
CA ILE A 96 -16.84 -8.31 -0.88
C ILE A 96 -18.35 -8.47 -0.58
N ASP A 97 -19.06 -7.37 -0.49
CA ASP A 97 -20.53 -7.37 -0.46
C ASP A 97 -21.04 -7.48 -1.90
N LEU A 98 -21.60 -8.65 -2.22
CA LEU A 98 -22.12 -8.93 -3.58
C LEU A 98 -23.31 -8.03 -3.96
N ASN A 99 -24.14 -7.64 -3.00
CA ASN A 99 -25.29 -6.76 -3.29
C ASN A 99 -24.81 -5.36 -3.69
N MET A 100 -23.80 -4.83 -3.01
CA MET A 100 -23.19 -3.55 -3.39
C MET A 100 -22.48 -3.64 -4.76
N LEU A 101 -21.89 -4.79 -5.08
CA LEU A 101 -21.27 -5.01 -6.38
C LEU A 101 -22.34 -5.02 -7.51
N ASP A 102 -23.44 -5.74 -7.31
CA ASP A 102 -24.55 -5.80 -8.26
C ASP A 102 -25.20 -4.41 -8.49
N GLU A 103 -25.34 -3.62 -7.41
CA GLU A 103 -25.79 -2.23 -7.52
C GLU A 103 -24.80 -1.38 -8.34
N ALA A 104 -23.50 -1.51 -8.09
CA ALA A 104 -22.49 -0.79 -8.84
C ALA A 104 -22.49 -1.16 -10.33
N ILE A 105 -22.65 -2.44 -10.65
CA ILE A 105 -22.77 -2.92 -12.04
C ILE A 105 -24.02 -2.33 -12.70
N SER A 106 -25.17 -2.38 -12.04
CA SER A 106 -26.41 -1.81 -12.57
C SER A 106 -26.31 -0.32 -12.87
N ARG A 107 -25.63 0.44 -11.99
CA ARG A 107 -25.36 1.86 -12.23
C ARG A 107 -24.41 2.09 -13.41
N LEU A 108 -23.40 1.23 -13.54
CA LEU A 108 -22.45 1.28 -14.65
C LEU A 108 -23.12 1.01 -16.01
N GLU A 109 -24.08 0.07 -16.04
CA GLU A 109 -24.85 -0.25 -17.26
C GLU A 109 -25.78 0.88 -17.71
N LEU A 110 -26.25 1.69 -16.77
CA LEU A 110 -27.09 2.86 -17.02
C LEU A 110 -26.31 4.13 -17.36
N ALA A 111 -25.01 4.13 -17.12
CA ALA A 111 -24.18 5.31 -17.34
C ALA A 111 -24.01 5.63 -18.82
N GLU A 112 -24.21 6.91 -19.18
CA GLU A 112 -24.02 7.40 -20.54
C GLU A 112 -22.57 7.83 -20.82
N ARG A 113 -21.87 8.27 -19.77
CA ARG A 113 -20.50 8.80 -19.85
C ARG A 113 -19.60 8.22 -18.76
N PRO A 114 -19.45 6.89 -18.71
CA PRO A 114 -18.58 6.26 -17.70
C PRO A 114 -17.11 6.48 -18.01
N ILE A 115 -16.28 6.59 -16.95
CA ILE A 115 -14.82 6.66 -17.05
C ILE A 115 -14.19 5.77 -15.97
N ILE A 116 -13.26 4.91 -16.34
CA ILE A 116 -12.53 4.08 -15.37
C ILE A 116 -11.33 4.86 -14.83
N TYR A 117 -11.20 4.92 -13.49
CA TYR A 117 -10.07 5.54 -12.82
C TYR A 117 -9.21 4.50 -12.12
N SER A 118 -8.03 4.22 -12.67
CA SER A 118 -7.10 3.21 -12.18
C SER A 118 -6.01 3.80 -11.31
N GLY A 119 -5.83 3.24 -10.11
CA GLY A 119 -4.78 3.60 -9.17
C GLY A 119 -3.74 2.50 -8.97
N GLY A 120 -2.77 2.77 -8.09
CA GLY A 120 -1.70 1.83 -7.74
C GLY A 120 -2.19 0.51 -7.13
N GLY A 121 -3.43 0.45 -6.66
CA GLY A 121 -4.04 -0.77 -6.14
C GLY A 121 -4.10 -1.90 -7.16
N VAL A 122 -4.37 -1.59 -8.41
CA VAL A 122 -4.39 -2.59 -9.50
C VAL A 122 -3.02 -3.23 -9.69
N ILE A 123 -1.96 -2.41 -9.70
CA ILE A 123 -0.58 -2.89 -9.85
C ILE A 123 -0.15 -3.71 -8.64
N ASN A 124 -0.46 -3.24 -7.43
CA ASN A 124 -0.13 -3.92 -6.18
C ASN A 124 -0.88 -5.26 -6.01
N SER A 125 -2.05 -5.42 -6.65
CA SER A 125 -2.80 -6.68 -6.67
C SER A 125 -2.23 -7.71 -7.66
N GLY A 126 -1.22 -7.33 -8.43
CA GLY A 126 -0.48 -8.22 -9.32
C GLY A 126 -1.02 -8.31 -10.75
N GLN A 127 -0.34 -9.14 -11.56
CA GLN A 127 -0.60 -9.23 -13.01
C GLN A 127 -2.02 -9.70 -13.34
N SER A 128 -2.61 -10.53 -12.50
CA SER A 128 -3.99 -11.00 -12.70
C SER A 128 -4.98 -9.83 -12.66
N ALA A 129 -4.86 -8.93 -11.69
CA ALA A 129 -5.72 -7.75 -11.59
C ALA A 129 -5.53 -6.79 -12.78
N VAL A 130 -4.28 -6.60 -13.23
CA VAL A 130 -3.97 -5.82 -14.43
C VAL A 130 -4.66 -6.40 -15.67
N ASN A 131 -4.60 -7.73 -15.83
CA ASN A 131 -5.25 -8.40 -16.95
C ASN A 131 -6.78 -8.29 -16.90
N LEU A 132 -7.37 -8.42 -15.70
CA LEU A 132 -8.81 -8.23 -15.52
C LEU A 132 -9.25 -6.81 -15.87
N LEU A 133 -8.50 -5.78 -15.45
CA LEU A 133 -8.75 -4.39 -15.84
C LEU A 133 -8.72 -4.21 -17.36
N ARG A 134 -7.71 -4.75 -18.03
CA ARG A 134 -7.56 -4.68 -19.48
C ARG A 134 -8.71 -5.38 -20.21
N ASN A 135 -9.13 -6.54 -19.71
CA ASN A 135 -10.29 -7.26 -20.25
C ASN A 135 -11.59 -6.48 -20.05
N LEU A 136 -11.78 -5.84 -18.90
CA LEU A 136 -12.92 -4.97 -18.64
C LEU A 136 -12.97 -3.82 -19.63
N VAL A 137 -11.86 -3.08 -19.81
CA VAL A 137 -11.79 -1.98 -20.79
C VAL A 137 -12.02 -2.47 -22.22
N ALA A 138 -11.47 -3.63 -22.58
CA ALA A 138 -11.65 -4.20 -23.91
C ALA A 138 -13.12 -4.62 -24.18
N GLY A 139 -13.80 -5.17 -23.17
CA GLY A 139 -15.19 -5.62 -23.27
C GLY A 139 -16.20 -4.47 -23.25
N THR A 140 -15.97 -3.44 -22.44
CA THR A 140 -16.88 -2.29 -22.29
C THR A 140 -16.58 -1.16 -23.26
N ASN A 141 -15.35 -1.10 -23.77
CA ASN A 141 -14.82 0.02 -24.55
C ASN A 141 -14.86 1.39 -23.82
N PHE A 142 -14.91 1.39 -22.49
CA PHE A 142 -14.92 2.61 -21.69
C PHE A 142 -13.57 3.32 -21.72
N PRO A 143 -13.55 4.67 -21.66
CA PRO A 143 -12.32 5.42 -21.47
C PRO A 143 -11.72 5.14 -20.10
N ILE A 144 -10.40 5.16 -20.04
CA ILE A 144 -9.64 4.92 -18.82
C ILE A 144 -8.58 5.99 -18.59
N THR A 145 -8.52 6.46 -17.37
CA THR A 145 -7.47 7.33 -16.85
C THR A 145 -6.80 6.72 -15.62
N SER A 146 -5.67 7.24 -15.20
CA SER A 146 -4.99 6.73 -14.02
C SER A 146 -4.38 7.83 -13.16
N THR A 147 -4.08 7.46 -11.91
CA THR A 147 -3.15 8.22 -11.07
C THR A 147 -1.72 8.00 -11.51
N LEU A 148 -0.80 8.82 -10.98
CA LEU A 148 0.64 8.60 -11.14
C LEU A 148 1.07 7.18 -10.72
N MET A 149 0.56 6.69 -9.60
CA MET A 149 0.87 5.33 -9.10
C MET A 149 0.15 4.21 -9.86
N GLY A 150 -0.85 4.55 -10.67
CA GLY A 150 -1.58 3.61 -11.54
C GLY A 150 -0.99 3.50 -12.95
N LEU A 151 0.01 4.31 -13.30
CA LEU A 151 0.69 4.24 -14.60
C LEU A 151 1.26 2.85 -14.84
N GLY A 152 0.98 2.29 -16.01
CA GLY A 152 1.37 0.93 -16.39
C GLY A 152 0.30 -0.14 -16.16
N SER A 153 -0.80 0.15 -15.42
CA SER A 153 -1.94 -0.76 -15.31
C SER A 153 -2.67 -0.97 -16.63
N TYR A 154 -2.73 0.08 -17.45
CA TYR A 154 -3.24 0.04 -18.81
C TYR A 154 -2.20 0.57 -19.79
N PRO A 155 -2.07 0.01 -21.02
CA PRO A 155 -1.08 0.47 -21.99
C PRO A 155 -1.40 1.86 -22.53
N ALA A 156 -0.39 2.74 -22.55
CA ALA A 156 -0.55 4.10 -23.07
C ALA A 156 -0.84 4.16 -24.59
N SER A 157 -0.56 3.09 -25.33
CA SER A 157 -0.90 2.92 -26.74
C SER A 157 -2.35 2.46 -26.96
N GLY A 158 -3.08 2.15 -25.91
CA GLY A 158 -4.48 1.70 -26.01
C GLY A 158 -5.40 2.86 -26.41
N LYS A 159 -6.33 2.60 -27.33
CA LYS A 159 -7.26 3.62 -27.86
C LYS A 159 -8.15 4.29 -26.81
N ASN A 160 -8.40 3.61 -25.70
CA ASN A 160 -9.24 4.07 -24.59
C ASN A 160 -8.47 4.86 -23.55
N TRP A 161 -7.13 4.96 -23.70
CA TRP A 161 -6.27 5.64 -22.74
C TRP A 161 -6.36 7.15 -22.92
N LEU A 162 -6.81 7.86 -21.86
CA LEU A 162 -6.94 9.32 -21.84
C LEU A 162 -5.71 10.04 -21.25
N GLY A 163 -4.75 9.29 -20.74
CA GLY A 163 -3.63 9.86 -20.01
C GLY A 163 -3.84 9.86 -18.50
N MET A 164 -2.98 10.56 -17.78
CA MET A 164 -3.06 10.73 -16.34
C MET A 164 -4.05 11.84 -15.98
N LEU A 165 -4.76 11.68 -14.86
CA LEU A 165 -5.62 12.69 -14.28
C LEU A 165 -4.85 13.62 -13.34
N GLY A 166 -5.32 14.85 -13.17
CA GLY A 166 -4.84 15.81 -12.20
C GLY A 166 -4.07 16.99 -12.78
N MET A 167 -3.41 17.78 -11.93
CA MET A 167 -2.71 19.03 -12.31
C MET A 167 -1.63 18.83 -13.37
N HIS A 168 -0.97 17.68 -13.37
CA HIS A 168 0.05 17.29 -14.36
C HIS A 168 -0.48 16.29 -15.39
N GLY A 169 -1.80 16.16 -15.46
CA GLY A 169 -2.47 15.24 -16.38
C GLY A 169 -2.79 15.86 -17.73
N THR A 170 -3.42 15.04 -18.58
CA THR A 170 -3.89 15.46 -19.89
C THR A 170 -5.20 16.27 -19.80
N TYR A 171 -5.43 17.11 -20.77
CA TYR A 171 -6.68 17.87 -20.87
C TYR A 171 -7.89 16.90 -21.01
N GLU A 172 -7.75 15.89 -21.85
CA GLU A 172 -8.77 14.89 -22.12
C GLU A 172 -9.18 14.13 -20.86
N ALA A 173 -8.22 13.70 -20.05
CA ALA A 173 -8.49 12.99 -18.79
C ALA A 173 -9.25 13.89 -17.80
N ASN A 174 -8.82 15.15 -17.65
CA ASN A 174 -9.43 16.09 -16.73
C ASN A 174 -10.85 16.47 -17.16
N MET A 175 -11.08 16.73 -18.45
CA MET A 175 -12.41 17.07 -18.95
C MET A 175 -13.36 15.87 -18.90
N SER A 176 -12.89 14.68 -19.25
CA SER A 176 -13.70 13.45 -19.13
C SER A 176 -14.11 13.16 -17.68
N MET A 177 -13.23 13.43 -16.71
CA MET A 177 -13.60 13.32 -15.29
C MET A 177 -14.69 14.34 -14.89
N HIS A 178 -14.59 15.57 -15.40
CA HIS A 178 -15.58 16.61 -15.12
C HIS A 178 -16.96 16.27 -15.70
N ASP A 179 -16.99 15.66 -16.86
CA ASP A 179 -18.22 15.39 -17.60
C ASP A 179 -18.80 13.98 -17.37
N CYS A 180 -18.09 13.09 -16.64
CA CYS A 180 -18.55 11.73 -16.40
C CYS A 180 -19.76 11.71 -15.45
N ASP A 181 -20.66 10.75 -15.69
CA ASP A 181 -21.82 10.47 -14.83
C ASP A 181 -21.59 9.26 -13.89
N PHE A 182 -20.59 8.42 -14.20
CA PHE A 182 -20.17 7.30 -13.37
C PHE A 182 -18.68 7.02 -13.48
N MET A 183 -18.01 6.90 -12.34
CA MET A 183 -16.58 6.64 -12.30
C MET A 183 -16.23 5.52 -11.31
N PRO A 184 -16.05 4.26 -11.80
CA PRO A 184 -15.47 3.20 -10.97
C PRO A 184 -14.00 3.48 -10.70
N VAL A 185 -13.65 3.52 -9.41
CA VAL A 185 -12.32 3.86 -8.93
C VAL A 185 -11.64 2.64 -8.32
N SER A 186 -10.52 2.22 -8.86
CA SER A 186 -9.70 1.14 -8.33
C SER A 186 -8.43 1.67 -7.67
N TYR A 187 -8.56 2.01 -6.39
CA TYR A 187 -7.50 2.54 -5.54
C TYR A 187 -7.16 1.57 -4.40
N THR A 188 -5.95 1.65 -3.86
CA THR A 188 -5.66 1.00 -2.56
C THR A 188 -6.22 1.79 -1.39
N HIS A 189 -6.48 3.10 -1.59
CA HIS A 189 -6.87 4.01 -0.53
C HIS A 189 -7.30 5.36 -1.13
N LEU A 190 -8.54 5.75 -0.92
CA LEU A 190 -9.03 7.11 -1.18
C LEU A 190 -8.89 7.93 0.10
N ARG A 191 -8.26 9.09 0.03
CA ARG A 191 -8.36 10.10 1.08
C ARG A 191 -9.66 10.88 0.89
N ALA A 192 -10.31 11.25 2.00
CA ALA A 192 -11.59 11.95 1.99
C ALA A 192 -11.62 13.26 1.17
N HIS A 193 -10.46 13.84 0.86
CA HIS A 193 -10.33 15.04 0.04
C HIS A 193 -10.36 14.79 -1.47
N GLU A 194 -10.30 13.52 -1.91
CA GLU A 194 -10.28 13.15 -3.34
C GLU A 194 -11.68 12.74 -3.82
N THR A 195 -12.67 12.70 -2.93
CA THR A 195 -14.06 12.28 -3.22
C THR A 195 -15.04 13.43 -3.33
N ALA A 196 -14.57 14.68 -3.26
CA ALA A 196 -15.42 15.86 -3.44
C ALA A 196 -15.60 16.14 -4.95
N CYS A 197 -16.46 15.40 -5.58
CA CYS A 197 -17.14 15.75 -6.82
C CYS A 197 -18.63 15.65 -6.59
#